data_61cc5f047139b24cb195f544b97b5513
#
_entry.id   61cc5f047139b24cb195f544b97b5513
#
_cell.length_a   1.000
_cell.length_b   1.000
_cell.length_c   1.000
_cell.angle_alpha   90.00
_cell.angle_beta   90.00
_cell.angle_gamma   90.00
#
_symmetry.space_group_name_H-M   'P 1'
#
loop_
_entity.id
_entity.type
_entity.pdbx_description
1 polymer ?
#
loop_
_entity_poly.entity_id
_entity_poly.type
_entity_poly.pdbx_seq_one_letter_code
_entity_poly.pdbx_strand_id
1 'polypeptide(L)'
;MFKELALIGTTASGKSDLAIKIANEKNGVILSLDSLSIYKKIDIASAKPNKAELASIRHFGIDLVLPNEYFSVGEFIKEYKRAKDFASNSNVPLIITGGSGFYLKAMISGLAPKIANFKRDLNNAEIFAIAEKKDPKFAAKFSQNDTYRLQKWYSIYHATNEIPSEFLAKNTSAPIIKNLKIFEISTKKEILNQKIAARTAKMIEAGILDEAKFLFENYSGVKPLGSIGLKECGELLYNTGEFEAEILKREFSRAKKTAKILNKTEILEFWEISPQN
;
A
#
# COMPACT_ATOMS: atom_id res chain seq x y z
N MET A 1 3.20 -27.48 9.65
CA MET A 1 3.09 -26.07 10.08
C MET A 1 3.37 -25.19 8.88
N PHE A 2 2.59 -24.12 8.60
CA PHE A 2 2.91 -23.21 7.50
C PHE A 2 4.16 -22.39 7.87
N LYS A 3 5.01 -22.08 6.88
CA LYS A 3 6.20 -21.23 7.08
C LYS A 3 5.88 -19.76 6.92
N GLU A 4 5.03 -19.42 5.94
CA GLU A 4 4.57 -18.06 5.70
C GLU A 4 3.15 -18.06 5.13
N LEU A 5 2.37 -17.00 5.45
CA LEU A 5 1.05 -16.74 4.88
C LEU A 5 0.82 -15.22 4.79
N ALA A 6 -0.10 -14.80 3.90
CA ALA A 6 -0.57 -13.42 3.84
C ALA A 6 -2.05 -13.31 4.20
N LEU A 7 -2.37 -12.30 5.02
CA LEU A 7 -3.72 -11.87 5.34
C LEU A 7 -3.97 -10.51 4.68
N ILE A 8 -4.80 -10.48 3.67
CA ILE A 8 -5.17 -9.26 2.96
C ILE A 8 -6.64 -8.90 3.21
N GLY A 9 -7.01 -7.70 2.85
CA GLY A 9 -8.39 -7.23 2.98
C GLY A 9 -8.47 -5.72 3.10
N THR A 10 -9.69 -5.21 3.01
CA THR A 10 -9.93 -3.76 3.10
C THR A 10 -9.58 -3.20 4.48
N THR A 11 -9.36 -1.87 4.54
CA THR A 11 -9.23 -1.16 5.83
C THR A 11 -10.40 -1.52 6.76
N ALA A 12 -10.12 -1.70 8.06
CA ALA A 12 -11.07 -2.08 9.10
C ALA A 12 -11.75 -3.47 8.93
N SER A 13 -11.21 -4.36 8.09
CA SER A 13 -11.73 -5.73 7.96
C SER A 13 -11.40 -6.65 9.14
N GLY A 14 -10.52 -6.25 10.06
CA GLY A 14 -10.06 -7.06 11.20
C GLY A 14 -8.81 -7.91 10.91
N LYS A 15 -8.14 -7.69 9.77
CA LYS A 15 -6.94 -8.46 9.40
C LYS A 15 -5.79 -8.35 10.38
N SER A 16 -5.58 -7.15 10.98
CA SER A 16 -4.50 -6.94 11.95
C SER A 16 -4.76 -7.72 13.24
N ASP A 17 -5.98 -7.66 13.76
CA ASP A 17 -6.38 -8.41 14.97
C ASP A 17 -6.23 -9.92 14.76
N LEU A 18 -6.63 -10.41 13.58
CA LEU A 18 -6.47 -11.82 13.22
C LEU A 18 -4.99 -12.20 13.09
N ALA A 19 -4.15 -11.33 12.49
CA ALA A 19 -2.72 -11.56 12.38
C ALA A 19 -2.06 -11.66 13.77
N ILE A 20 -2.40 -10.75 14.68
CA ILE A 20 -1.94 -10.76 16.07
C ILE A 20 -2.38 -12.05 16.77
N LYS A 21 -3.65 -12.45 16.62
CA LYS A 21 -4.16 -13.70 17.21
C LYS A 21 -3.38 -14.91 16.70
N ILE A 22 -3.18 -15.06 15.38
CA ILE A 22 -2.41 -16.15 14.80
C ILE A 22 -0.96 -16.12 15.26
N ALA A 23 -0.33 -14.93 15.33
CA ALA A 23 1.04 -14.79 15.76
C ALA A 23 1.21 -15.24 17.23
N ASN A 24 0.30 -14.85 18.12
CA ASN A 24 0.31 -15.29 19.52
C ASN A 24 0.13 -16.81 19.63
N GLU A 25 -0.86 -17.41 18.94
CA GLU A 25 -1.15 -18.84 19.01
C GLU A 25 -0.03 -19.71 18.43
N LYS A 26 0.71 -19.20 17.46
CA LYS A 26 1.76 -19.95 16.72
C LYS A 26 3.17 -19.49 17.05
N ASN A 27 3.33 -18.60 18.02
CA ASN A 27 4.62 -17.96 18.34
C ASN A 27 5.28 -17.35 17.09
N GLY A 28 4.47 -16.68 16.26
CA GLY A 28 4.88 -16.16 14.97
C GLY A 28 5.35 -14.71 15.01
N VAL A 29 5.83 -14.22 13.87
CA VAL A 29 6.20 -12.82 13.67
C VAL A 29 5.35 -12.20 12.57
N ILE A 30 5.19 -10.88 12.60
CA ILE A 30 4.35 -10.14 11.66
C ILE A 30 5.21 -9.24 10.75
N LEU A 31 4.92 -9.25 9.44
CA LEU A 31 5.37 -8.24 8.49
C LEU A 31 4.18 -7.37 8.08
N SER A 32 4.24 -6.08 8.40
CA SER A 32 3.23 -5.10 7.97
C SER A 32 3.40 -4.73 6.49
N LEU A 33 2.32 -4.86 5.70
CA LEU A 33 2.21 -4.38 4.32
C LEU A 33 1.58 -2.99 4.24
N ASP A 34 1.67 -2.18 5.27
CA ASP A 34 1.10 -0.83 5.27
C ASP A 34 2.14 0.19 4.80
N SER A 35 1.76 1.00 3.80
CA SER A 35 2.66 2.00 3.21
C SER A 35 2.88 3.23 4.08
N LEU A 36 2.11 3.42 5.14
CA LEU A 36 2.28 4.49 6.12
C LEU A 36 2.98 4.02 7.39
N SER A 37 2.76 2.78 7.82
CA SER A 37 3.38 2.23 9.04
C SER A 37 4.90 2.17 8.98
N ILE A 38 5.48 2.20 7.78
CA ILE A 38 6.94 2.26 7.58
C ILE A 38 7.57 3.57 8.08
N TYR A 39 6.79 4.65 8.15
CA TYR A 39 7.29 5.97 8.55
C TYR A 39 7.18 6.16 10.06
N LYS A 40 8.29 6.52 10.71
CA LYS A 40 8.31 7.00 12.08
C LYS A 40 7.45 8.26 12.20
N LYS A 41 6.87 8.50 13.38
CA LYS A 41 6.03 9.67 13.67
C LYS A 41 4.66 9.70 12.96
N ILE A 42 4.33 8.68 12.17
CA ILE A 42 2.99 8.51 11.59
C ILE A 42 2.34 7.31 12.29
N ASP A 43 1.84 7.51 13.49
CA ASP A 43 1.39 6.43 14.36
C ASP A 43 -0.14 6.27 14.31
N ILE A 44 -0.86 7.37 14.55
CA ILE A 44 -2.33 7.39 14.58
C ILE A 44 -2.90 7.25 13.16
N ALA A 45 -2.41 8.06 12.22
CA ALA A 45 -2.90 8.04 10.84
C ALA A 45 -2.67 6.69 10.14
N SER A 46 -1.58 6.02 10.42
CA SER A 46 -1.29 4.67 9.92
C SER A 46 -2.02 3.57 10.71
N ALA A 47 -2.55 3.90 11.88
CA ALA A 47 -3.11 2.97 12.87
C ALA A 47 -2.15 1.81 13.14
N LYS A 48 -0.93 2.13 13.49
CA LYS A 48 0.07 1.17 13.97
C LYS A 48 -0.46 0.36 15.15
N PRO A 49 0.04 -0.85 15.35
CA PRO A 49 -0.16 -1.57 16.59
C PRO A 49 0.30 -0.72 17.79
N ASN A 50 -0.42 -0.81 18.89
CA ASN A 50 -0.05 -0.11 20.11
C ASN A 50 1.23 -0.68 20.75
N LYS A 51 1.77 0.04 21.75
CA LYS A 51 3.03 -0.38 22.41
C LYS A 51 2.96 -1.77 23.04
N ALA A 52 1.81 -2.17 23.59
CA ALA A 52 1.64 -3.50 24.18
C ALA A 52 1.65 -4.60 23.11
N GLU A 53 1.00 -4.37 21.97
CA GLU A 53 1.02 -5.29 20.84
C GLU A 53 2.42 -5.41 20.23
N LEU A 54 3.14 -4.30 20.07
CA LEU A 54 4.53 -4.29 19.59
C LEU A 54 5.51 -4.98 20.56
N ALA A 55 5.24 -4.92 21.85
CA ALA A 55 6.03 -5.61 22.87
C ALA A 55 5.74 -7.12 22.92
N SER A 56 4.51 -7.55 22.62
CA SER A 56 4.09 -8.97 22.68
C SER A 56 4.50 -9.77 21.45
N ILE A 57 4.53 -9.15 20.28
CA ILE A 57 4.83 -9.81 19.00
C ILE A 57 5.87 -9.01 18.25
N ARG A 58 6.88 -9.70 17.71
CA ARG A 58 7.85 -9.04 16.85
C ARG A 58 7.21 -8.64 15.52
N HIS A 59 7.26 -7.33 15.24
CA HIS A 59 6.79 -6.75 13.98
C HIS A 59 7.97 -6.30 13.11
N PHE A 60 7.78 -6.46 11.80
CA PHE A 60 8.63 -5.93 10.73
C PHE A 60 7.80 -5.00 9.84
N GLY A 61 8.44 -4.10 9.11
CA GLY A 61 7.73 -3.16 8.24
C GLY A 61 7.10 -1.98 8.99
N ILE A 62 7.56 -1.68 10.21
CA ILE A 62 7.09 -0.58 11.05
C ILE A 62 8.28 0.28 11.45
N ASP A 63 8.12 1.61 11.46
CA ASP A 63 9.10 2.60 11.93
C ASP A 63 10.49 2.49 11.28
N LEU A 64 10.54 2.24 9.99
CA LEU A 64 11.79 2.03 9.27
C LEU A 64 12.52 3.34 8.96
N VAL A 65 11.80 4.36 8.51
CA VAL A 65 12.35 5.62 7.99
C VAL A 65 11.58 6.83 8.50
N LEU A 66 12.17 8.02 8.43
CA LEU A 66 11.48 9.29 8.67
C LEU A 66 10.59 9.68 7.47
N PRO A 67 9.56 10.55 7.65
CA PRO A 67 8.65 10.93 6.58
C PRO A 67 9.31 11.54 5.33
N ASN A 68 10.45 12.20 5.50
CA ASN A 68 11.24 12.82 4.43
C ASN A 68 12.32 11.90 3.83
N GLU A 69 12.48 10.70 4.34
CA GLU A 69 13.43 9.74 3.80
C GLU A 69 12.81 8.93 2.66
N TYR A 70 13.65 8.54 1.71
CA TYR A 70 13.23 7.75 0.57
C TYR A 70 12.98 6.29 0.98
N PHE A 71 11.81 5.79 0.61
CA PHE A 71 11.48 4.39 0.77
C PHE A 71 10.82 3.84 -0.50
N SER A 72 11.31 2.73 -0.98
CA SER A 72 10.85 2.09 -2.22
C SER A 72 10.39 0.67 -1.99
N VAL A 73 9.77 0.08 -3.01
CA VAL A 73 9.45 -1.36 -3.01
C VAL A 73 10.72 -2.22 -2.88
N GLY A 74 11.86 -1.76 -3.40
CA GLY A 74 13.14 -2.45 -3.22
C GLY A 74 13.58 -2.50 -1.75
N GLU A 75 13.40 -1.40 -1.01
CA GLU A 75 13.65 -1.38 0.43
C GLU A 75 12.67 -2.28 1.19
N PHE A 76 11.40 -2.29 0.77
CA PHE A 76 10.42 -3.19 1.36
C PHE A 76 10.77 -4.67 1.14
N ILE A 77 11.31 -5.01 -0.02
CA ILE A 77 11.79 -6.38 -0.29
C ILE A 77 12.97 -6.76 0.62
N LYS A 78 13.87 -5.83 0.92
CA LYS A 78 14.94 -6.08 1.89
C LYS A 78 14.37 -6.37 3.28
N GLU A 79 13.36 -5.58 3.68
CA GLU A 79 12.66 -5.77 4.95
C GLU A 79 11.92 -7.12 5.02
N TYR A 80 11.25 -7.52 3.94
CA TYR A 80 10.65 -8.85 3.83
C TYR A 80 11.70 -9.96 4.00
N LYS A 81 12.85 -9.85 3.32
CA LYS A 81 13.94 -10.84 3.46
C LYS A 81 14.42 -10.91 4.90
N ARG A 82 14.63 -9.76 5.56
CA ARG A 82 14.99 -9.68 6.98
C ARG A 82 13.98 -10.38 7.89
N ALA A 83 12.68 -10.16 7.65
CA ALA A 83 11.61 -10.82 8.39
C ALA A 83 11.59 -12.33 8.16
N LYS A 84 11.77 -12.75 6.92
CA LYS A 84 11.80 -14.17 6.52
C LYS A 84 13.01 -14.92 7.10
N ASP A 85 14.18 -14.32 7.05
CA ASP A 85 15.40 -14.88 7.61
C ASP A 85 15.27 -15.04 9.13
N PHE A 86 14.74 -14.01 9.82
CA PHE A 86 14.46 -14.10 11.24
C PHE A 86 13.48 -15.24 11.56
N ALA A 87 12.35 -15.30 10.85
CA ALA A 87 11.35 -16.34 11.05
C ALA A 87 11.90 -17.75 10.82
N SER A 88 12.72 -17.90 9.78
CA SER A 88 13.37 -19.18 9.45
C SER A 88 14.40 -19.60 10.51
N ASN A 89 15.26 -18.69 10.94
CA ASN A 89 16.30 -18.96 11.95
C ASN A 89 15.69 -19.25 13.32
N SER A 90 14.57 -18.63 13.65
CA SER A 90 13.83 -18.85 14.91
C SER A 90 12.84 -20.02 14.82
N ASN A 91 12.69 -20.64 13.66
CA ASN A 91 11.71 -21.70 13.37
C ASN A 91 10.27 -21.30 13.73
N VAL A 92 9.88 -20.07 13.43
CA VAL A 92 8.53 -19.52 13.68
C VAL A 92 7.86 -19.10 12.37
N PRO A 93 6.52 -19.08 12.28
CA PRO A 93 5.83 -18.64 11.06
C PRO A 93 5.89 -17.11 10.86
N LEU A 94 5.97 -16.71 9.61
CA LEU A 94 5.84 -15.31 9.16
C LEU A 94 4.40 -15.04 8.71
N ILE A 95 3.74 -14.07 9.35
CA ILE A 95 2.41 -13.60 8.98
C ILE A 95 2.58 -12.24 8.29
N ILE A 96 2.26 -12.18 7.01
CA ILE A 96 2.31 -10.95 6.22
C ILE A 96 0.90 -10.34 6.23
N THR A 97 0.73 -9.11 6.69
CA THR A 97 -0.61 -8.51 6.78
C THR A 97 -0.61 -7.04 6.43
N GLY A 98 -1.65 -6.58 5.75
CA GLY A 98 -1.84 -5.16 5.46
C GLY A 98 -2.79 -4.88 4.31
N GLY A 99 -2.90 -3.59 3.96
CA GLY A 99 -3.79 -3.09 2.92
C GLY A 99 -3.07 -2.73 1.61
N SER A 100 -1.74 -2.70 1.59
CA SER A 100 -0.98 -2.32 0.40
C SER A 100 -0.76 -3.51 -0.54
N GLY A 101 -1.67 -3.68 -1.50
CA GLY A 101 -1.53 -4.68 -2.57
C GLY A 101 -0.26 -4.47 -3.42
N PHE A 102 0.23 -3.23 -3.49
CA PHE A 102 1.40 -2.89 -4.30
C PHE A 102 2.68 -3.65 -3.89
N TYR A 103 3.00 -3.68 -2.60
CA TYR A 103 4.18 -4.41 -2.11
C TYR A 103 4.04 -5.93 -2.32
N LEU A 104 2.87 -6.47 -2.00
CA LEU A 104 2.60 -7.90 -2.17
C LEU A 104 2.70 -8.30 -3.64
N LYS A 105 2.04 -7.55 -4.54
CA LYS A 105 2.11 -7.76 -5.98
C LYS A 105 3.55 -7.75 -6.49
N ALA A 106 4.34 -6.77 -6.10
CA ALA A 106 5.74 -6.68 -6.50
C ALA A 106 6.57 -7.90 -6.07
N MET A 107 6.31 -8.43 -4.87
CA MET A 107 7.02 -9.62 -4.37
C MET A 107 6.60 -10.91 -5.08
N ILE A 108 5.34 -11.02 -5.51
CA ILE A 108 4.82 -12.23 -6.18
C ILE A 108 5.05 -12.18 -7.69
N SER A 109 4.95 -10.99 -8.30
CA SER A 109 5.06 -10.84 -9.77
C SER A 109 6.47 -10.45 -10.23
N GLY A 110 7.37 -10.12 -9.32
CA GLY A 110 8.67 -9.54 -9.63
C GLY A 110 8.64 -8.03 -9.82
N LEU A 111 9.81 -7.44 -10.00
CA LEU A 111 10.00 -6.01 -10.22
C LEU A 111 10.33 -5.71 -11.68
N ALA A 112 9.61 -4.77 -12.24
CA ALA A 112 9.99 -4.17 -13.52
C ALA A 112 11.33 -3.43 -13.39
N PRO A 113 12.16 -3.39 -14.44
CA PRO A 113 13.40 -2.67 -14.45
C PRO A 113 13.18 -1.18 -14.22
N LYS A 114 14.14 -0.53 -13.55
CA LYS A 114 14.08 0.91 -13.30
C LYS A 114 14.44 1.67 -14.59
N ILE A 115 13.46 2.30 -15.18
CA ILE A 115 13.62 3.21 -16.33
C ILE A 115 13.41 4.64 -15.85
N ALA A 116 14.34 5.53 -16.19
CA ALA A 116 14.19 6.96 -15.91
C ALA A 116 12.98 7.53 -16.64
N ASN A 117 12.32 8.52 -16.04
CA ASN A 117 11.19 9.17 -16.71
C ASN A 117 11.72 9.99 -17.90
N PHE A 118 11.22 9.70 -19.08
CA PHE A 118 11.47 10.50 -20.25
C PHE A 118 10.59 11.75 -20.22
N LYS A 119 11.14 12.92 -20.61
CA LYS A 119 10.37 14.17 -20.67
C LYS A 119 9.28 14.02 -21.74
N ARG A 120 8.04 14.31 -21.35
CA ARG A 120 6.90 14.22 -22.26
C ARG A 120 6.79 15.50 -23.08
N ASP A 121 6.61 15.33 -24.37
CA ASP A 121 6.23 16.36 -25.35
C ASP A 121 4.79 16.17 -25.86
N LEU A 122 4.13 15.04 -25.48
CA LEU A 122 2.78 14.67 -25.84
C LEU A 122 1.85 14.63 -24.63
N ASN A 123 0.57 14.91 -24.85
CA ASN A 123 -0.48 14.75 -23.85
C ASN A 123 -0.93 13.27 -23.70
N ASN A 124 -1.81 13.00 -22.74
CA ASN A 124 -2.26 11.64 -22.46
C ASN A 124 -2.99 10.99 -23.65
N ALA A 125 -3.83 11.73 -24.36
CA ALA A 125 -4.61 11.21 -25.48
C ALA A 125 -3.68 10.82 -26.67
N GLU A 126 -2.70 11.65 -26.95
CA GLU A 126 -1.70 11.40 -28.01
C GLU A 126 -0.85 10.15 -27.69
N ILE A 127 -0.36 10.05 -26.44
CA ILE A 127 0.42 8.87 -26.00
C ILE A 127 -0.46 7.62 -26.06
N PHE A 128 -1.73 7.72 -25.62
CA PHE A 128 -2.64 6.59 -25.66
C PHE A 128 -2.93 6.12 -27.09
N ALA A 129 -3.13 7.05 -28.02
CA ALA A 129 -3.33 6.73 -29.44
C ALA A 129 -2.12 6.02 -30.07
N ILE A 130 -0.90 6.38 -29.66
CA ILE A 130 0.32 5.67 -30.08
C ILE A 130 0.35 4.28 -29.45
N ALA A 131 0.05 4.18 -28.15
CA ALA A 131 0.03 2.92 -27.43
C ALA A 131 -1.03 1.95 -28.01
N GLU A 132 -2.21 2.45 -28.37
CA GLU A 132 -3.26 1.66 -28.99
C GLU A 132 -2.82 0.98 -30.29
N LYS A 133 -2.03 1.68 -31.11
CA LYS A 133 -1.49 1.15 -32.36
C LYS A 133 -0.28 0.23 -32.16
N LYS A 134 0.61 0.56 -31.23
CA LYS A 134 1.92 -0.11 -31.06
C LYS A 134 1.88 -1.23 -30.02
N ASP A 135 1.05 -1.06 -28.98
CA ASP A 135 0.95 -1.96 -27.82
C ASP A 135 -0.52 -2.19 -27.43
N PRO A 136 -1.30 -2.91 -28.24
CA PRO A 136 -2.71 -3.17 -27.94
C PRO A 136 -2.93 -3.87 -26.59
N LYS A 137 -1.94 -4.63 -26.10
CA LYS A 137 -1.98 -5.29 -24.79
C LYS A 137 -2.00 -4.28 -23.64
N PHE A 138 -1.29 -3.16 -23.80
CA PHE A 138 -1.35 -2.05 -22.85
C PHE A 138 -2.68 -1.32 -22.94
N ALA A 139 -3.11 -0.94 -24.14
CA ALA A 139 -4.34 -0.18 -24.35
C ALA A 139 -5.61 -0.93 -23.90
N ALA A 140 -5.62 -2.26 -23.99
CA ALA A 140 -6.71 -3.09 -23.48
C ALA A 140 -6.84 -3.09 -21.95
N LYS A 141 -5.76 -2.75 -21.23
CA LYS A 141 -5.72 -2.78 -19.76
C LYS A 141 -5.87 -1.41 -19.08
N PHE A 142 -5.45 -0.35 -19.76
CA PHE A 142 -5.34 0.98 -19.16
C PHE A 142 -6.05 2.02 -20.01
N SER A 143 -6.53 3.09 -19.38
CA SER A 143 -7.24 4.17 -20.07
C SER A 143 -6.32 5.36 -20.35
N GLN A 144 -6.74 6.23 -21.26
CA GLN A 144 -6.07 7.50 -21.55
C GLN A 144 -6.00 8.46 -20.35
N ASN A 145 -6.77 8.23 -19.28
CA ASN A 145 -6.75 9.04 -18.08
C ASN A 145 -5.70 8.57 -17.06
N ASP A 146 -5.04 7.44 -17.28
CA ASP A 146 -4.01 6.91 -16.40
C ASP A 146 -2.64 7.56 -16.71
N THR A 147 -2.48 8.80 -16.25
CA THR A 147 -1.27 9.61 -16.49
C THR A 147 0.01 8.90 -16.02
N TYR A 148 -0.04 8.19 -14.90
CA TYR A 148 1.14 7.50 -14.37
C TYR A 148 1.59 6.34 -15.27
N ARG A 149 0.66 5.49 -15.71
CA ARG A 149 0.98 4.34 -16.55
C ARG A 149 1.36 4.76 -17.97
N LEU A 150 0.70 5.80 -18.50
CA LEU A 150 1.09 6.42 -19.78
C LEU A 150 2.50 7.01 -19.72
N GLN A 151 2.87 7.70 -18.63
CA GLN A 151 4.24 8.19 -18.44
C GLN A 151 5.25 7.04 -18.44
N LYS A 152 4.95 5.96 -17.76
CA LYS A 152 5.84 4.78 -17.71
C LYS A 152 5.95 4.11 -19.07
N TRP A 153 4.83 3.92 -19.76
CA TRP A 153 4.80 3.37 -21.10
C TRP A 153 5.66 4.20 -22.06
N TYR A 154 5.44 5.51 -22.07
CA TYR A 154 6.16 6.48 -22.90
C TYR A 154 7.68 6.45 -22.60
N SER A 155 8.04 6.43 -21.33
CA SER A 155 9.46 6.39 -20.93
C SER A 155 10.16 5.10 -21.36
N ILE A 156 9.51 3.95 -21.24
CA ILE A 156 10.07 2.67 -21.70
C ILE A 156 10.23 2.69 -23.22
N TYR A 157 9.18 3.09 -23.95
CA TYR A 157 9.19 3.12 -25.41
C TYR A 157 10.34 3.98 -25.96
N HIS A 158 10.55 5.18 -25.41
CA HIS A 158 11.62 6.07 -25.85
C HIS A 158 13.02 5.63 -25.39
N ALA A 159 13.14 5.04 -24.21
CA ALA A 159 14.44 4.63 -23.67
C ALA A 159 14.96 3.33 -24.33
N THR A 160 14.07 2.44 -24.77
CA THR A 160 14.44 1.10 -25.25
C THR A 160 14.16 0.88 -26.73
N ASN A 161 13.29 1.70 -27.32
CA ASN A 161 12.74 1.52 -28.67
C ASN A 161 12.02 0.16 -28.86
N GLU A 162 11.62 -0.48 -27.74
CA GLU A 162 10.86 -1.72 -27.73
C GLU A 162 9.39 -1.46 -27.36
N ILE A 163 8.48 -2.37 -27.71
CA ILE A 163 7.10 -2.34 -27.25
C ILE A 163 7.08 -2.56 -25.73
N PRO A 164 6.57 -1.59 -24.92
CA PRO A 164 6.72 -1.63 -23.46
C PRO A 164 6.14 -2.87 -22.79
N SER A 165 5.00 -3.41 -23.25
CA SER A 165 4.46 -4.66 -22.70
C SER A 165 5.37 -5.86 -22.94
N GLU A 166 6.06 -5.93 -24.08
CA GLU A 166 7.02 -6.99 -24.40
C GLU A 166 8.33 -6.82 -23.64
N PHE A 167 8.83 -5.56 -23.56
CA PHE A 167 10.01 -5.23 -22.77
C PHE A 167 9.81 -5.64 -21.32
N LEU A 168 8.67 -5.30 -20.71
CA LEU A 168 8.35 -5.66 -19.33
C LEU A 168 8.23 -7.18 -19.14
N ALA A 169 7.62 -7.88 -20.09
CA ALA A 169 7.52 -9.35 -20.04
C ALA A 169 8.89 -10.05 -20.03
N LYS A 170 9.86 -9.50 -20.79
CA LYS A 170 11.22 -10.06 -20.87
C LYS A 170 12.09 -9.67 -19.67
N ASN A 171 11.94 -8.46 -19.14
CA ASN A 171 12.89 -7.84 -18.22
C ASN A 171 12.37 -7.72 -16.78
N THR A 172 11.14 -8.13 -16.48
CA THR A 172 10.64 -8.20 -15.10
C THR A 172 11.40 -9.30 -14.35
N SER A 173 11.90 -8.98 -13.16
CA SER A 173 12.63 -9.95 -12.33
C SER A 173 11.75 -11.14 -11.93
N ALA A 174 12.38 -12.26 -11.59
CA ALA A 174 11.65 -13.40 -11.06
C ALA A 174 10.91 -13.06 -9.77
N PRO A 175 9.77 -13.71 -9.48
CA PRO A 175 9.07 -13.60 -8.22
C PRO A 175 9.99 -13.85 -7.02
N ILE A 176 9.84 -13.03 -5.97
CA ILE A 176 10.59 -13.16 -4.72
C ILE A 176 9.93 -14.20 -3.83
N ILE A 177 8.60 -14.25 -3.88
CA ILE A 177 7.78 -15.24 -3.17
C ILE A 177 7.10 -16.13 -4.22
N LYS A 178 7.35 -17.43 -4.17
CA LYS A 178 6.83 -18.37 -5.18
C LYS A 178 5.55 -19.09 -4.73
N ASN A 179 5.40 -19.42 -3.46
CA ASN A 179 4.30 -20.27 -2.95
C ASN A 179 3.69 -19.67 -1.67
N LEU A 180 3.14 -18.46 -1.76
CA LEU A 180 2.49 -17.82 -0.63
C LEU A 180 1.01 -18.20 -0.57
N LYS A 181 0.56 -18.70 0.58
CA LYS A 181 -0.88 -18.85 0.85
C LYS A 181 -1.44 -17.48 1.21
N ILE A 182 -2.42 -17.02 0.45
CA ILE A 182 -3.05 -15.72 0.63
C ILE A 182 -4.50 -15.93 1.05
N PHE A 183 -4.90 -15.31 2.15
CA PHE A 183 -6.26 -15.32 2.65
C PHE A 183 -6.82 -13.90 2.63
N GLU A 184 -7.95 -13.70 1.96
CA GLU A 184 -8.66 -12.43 1.97
C GLU A 184 -9.72 -12.43 3.06
N ILE A 185 -9.71 -11.37 3.88
CA ILE A 185 -10.76 -11.14 4.86
C ILE A 185 -11.83 -10.26 4.25
N SER A 186 -12.97 -10.89 3.93
CA SER A 186 -14.16 -10.20 3.44
C SER A 186 -15.08 -9.82 4.60
N THR A 187 -15.59 -8.59 4.59
CA THR A 187 -16.53 -8.08 5.59
C THR A 187 -17.69 -7.41 4.87
N LYS A 188 -18.92 -7.67 5.31
CA LYS A 188 -20.12 -7.02 4.75
C LYS A 188 -19.97 -5.50 4.79
N LYS A 189 -20.46 -4.83 3.73
CA LYS A 189 -20.27 -3.37 3.53
C LYS A 189 -20.81 -2.54 4.70
N GLU A 190 -21.94 -2.94 5.26
CA GLU A 190 -22.60 -2.25 6.38
C GLU A 190 -21.74 -2.30 7.63
N ILE A 191 -21.27 -3.50 8.01
CA ILE A 191 -20.37 -3.73 9.17
C ILE A 191 -19.05 -2.98 8.97
N LEU A 192 -18.55 -3.01 7.75
CA LEU A 192 -17.29 -2.34 7.44
C LEU A 192 -17.41 -0.80 7.56
N ASN A 193 -18.55 -0.22 7.13
CA ASN A 193 -18.79 1.21 7.29
C ASN A 193 -18.86 1.62 8.76
N GLN A 194 -19.52 0.81 9.61
CA GLN A 194 -19.56 1.02 11.06
C GLN A 194 -18.14 0.96 11.67
N LYS A 195 -17.35 -0.06 11.30
CA LYS A 195 -15.96 -0.20 11.78
C LYS A 195 -15.06 0.97 11.32
N ILE A 196 -15.24 1.47 10.09
CA ILE A 196 -14.50 2.64 9.60
C ILE A 196 -14.88 3.88 10.43
N ALA A 197 -16.17 4.12 10.69
CA ALA A 197 -16.62 5.25 11.48
C ALA A 197 -16.07 5.19 12.91
N ALA A 198 -16.18 4.03 13.57
CA ALA A 198 -15.66 3.83 14.92
C ALA A 198 -14.12 4.01 14.99
N ARG A 199 -13.39 3.51 13.99
CA ARG A 199 -11.93 3.72 13.91
C ARG A 199 -11.57 5.19 13.71
N THR A 200 -12.33 5.91 12.89
CA THR A 200 -12.11 7.35 12.68
C THR A 200 -12.33 8.14 13.95
N ALA A 201 -13.40 7.84 14.71
CA ALA A 201 -13.64 8.46 16.01
C ALA A 201 -12.46 8.23 16.98
N LYS A 202 -11.99 6.99 17.09
CA LYS A 202 -10.81 6.67 17.91
C LYS A 202 -9.54 7.40 17.47
N MET A 203 -9.32 7.60 16.18
CA MET A 203 -8.17 8.37 15.67
C MET A 203 -8.26 9.84 16.08
N ILE A 204 -9.47 10.43 16.06
CA ILE A 204 -9.69 11.80 16.49
C ILE A 204 -9.45 11.94 18.01
N GLU A 205 -10.02 11.03 18.80
CA GLU A 205 -9.81 10.98 20.27
C GLU A 205 -8.33 10.77 20.63
N ALA A 206 -7.59 10.00 19.83
CA ALA A 206 -6.16 9.76 20.02
C ALA A 206 -5.27 10.93 19.60
N GLY A 207 -5.82 12.03 19.04
CA GLY A 207 -5.07 13.23 18.67
C GLY A 207 -4.46 13.21 17.26
N ILE A 208 -5.16 12.64 16.27
CA ILE A 208 -4.66 12.61 14.87
C ILE A 208 -4.38 14.01 14.31
N LEU A 209 -5.07 15.05 14.79
CA LEU A 209 -4.83 16.42 14.37
C LEU A 209 -3.52 16.98 14.89
N ASP A 210 -3.16 16.65 16.13
CA ASP A 210 -1.87 17.04 16.72
C ASP A 210 -0.74 16.33 15.99
N GLU A 211 -0.92 15.02 15.67
CA GLU A 211 0.03 14.28 14.82
C GLU A 211 0.15 14.93 13.44
N ALA A 212 -0.95 15.26 12.79
CA ALA A 212 -0.95 15.90 11.47
C ALA A 212 -0.29 17.28 11.53
N LYS A 213 -0.63 18.13 12.49
CA LYS A 213 -0.02 19.46 12.69
C LYS A 213 1.49 19.33 12.82
N PHE A 214 1.96 18.46 13.71
CA PHE A 214 3.40 18.19 13.88
C PHE A 214 4.05 17.76 12.57
N LEU A 215 3.42 16.87 11.81
CA LEU A 215 3.96 16.37 10.54
C LEU A 215 4.03 17.46 9.47
N PHE A 216 2.99 18.28 9.32
CA PHE A 216 2.98 19.37 8.34
C PHE A 216 3.98 20.48 8.69
N GLU A 217 4.19 20.77 9.97
CA GLU A 217 5.17 21.76 10.43
C GLU A 217 6.62 21.29 10.23
N ASN A 218 6.91 20.00 10.44
CA ASN A 218 8.28 19.47 10.43
C ASN A 218 8.67 18.74 9.13
N TYR A 219 7.68 18.30 8.32
CA TYR A 219 7.91 17.49 7.13
C TYR A 219 7.06 17.96 5.94
N SER A 220 6.92 19.28 5.74
CA SER A 220 6.10 19.84 4.67
C SER A 220 6.52 19.34 3.28
N GLY A 221 5.54 19.10 2.40
CA GLY A 221 5.77 18.73 1.00
C GLY A 221 6.18 17.28 0.75
N VAL A 222 6.27 16.44 1.78
CA VAL A 222 6.63 15.02 1.60
C VAL A 222 5.44 14.17 1.20
N LYS A 223 5.71 13.12 0.42
CA LYS A 223 4.69 12.24 -0.13
C LYS A 223 3.72 11.61 0.90
N PRO A 224 4.15 11.15 2.08
CA PRO A 224 3.23 10.56 3.07
C PRO A 224 2.10 11.49 3.52
N LEU A 225 2.30 12.81 3.53
CA LEU A 225 1.27 13.78 3.93
C LEU A 225 0.10 13.86 2.95
N GLY A 226 0.27 13.43 1.71
CA GLY A 226 -0.80 13.29 0.73
C GLY A 226 -1.64 12.01 0.89
N SER A 227 -1.40 11.21 1.92
CA SER A 227 -2.17 10.00 2.18
C SER A 227 -3.54 10.31 2.80
N ILE A 228 -4.47 9.36 2.59
CA ILE A 228 -5.81 9.44 3.18
C ILE A 228 -5.71 9.51 4.70
N GLY A 229 -6.35 10.48 5.28
CA GLY A 229 -6.31 10.80 6.68
C GLY A 229 -5.45 12.03 6.95
N LEU A 230 -4.18 12.01 6.59
CA LEU A 230 -3.30 13.17 6.76
C LEU A 230 -3.64 14.32 5.81
N LYS A 231 -3.99 13.99 4.56
CA LYS A 231 -4.42 15.00 3.58
C LYS A 231 -5.63 15.78 4.09
N GLU A 232 -6.67 15.09 4.55
CA GLU A 232 -7.89 15.70 5.06
C GLU A 232 -7.62 16.51 6.35
N CYS A 233 -6.73 16.04 7.21
CA CYS A 233 -6.29 16.81 8.38
C CYS A 233 -5.56 18.10 7.96
N GLY A 234 -4.69 18.03 6.94
CA GLY A 234 -4.00 19.20 6.42
C GLY A 234 -4.96 20.22 5.79
N GLU A 235 -5.92 19.75 5.00
CA GLU A 235 -6.97 20.61 4.42
C GLU A 235 -7.77 21.31 5.52
N LEU A 236 -8.12 20.62 6.59
CA LEU A 236 -8.83 21.20 7.73
C LEU A 236 -7.98 22.22 8.47
N LEU A 237 -6.73 21.91 8.79
CA LEU A 237 -5.83 22.76 9.55
C LEU A 237 -5.50 24.09 8.86
N TYR A 238 -5.39 24.07 7.51
CA TYR A 238 -4.86 25.21 6.77
C TYR A 238 -5.88 25.92 5.86
N ASN A 239 -7.02 25.30 5.53
CA ASN A 239 -7.98 25.89 4.59
C ASN A 239 -9.26 26.44 5.25
N THR A 240 -9.67 25.95 6.40
CA THR A 240 -10.97 26.31 6.98
C THR A 240 -10.90 27.27 8.18
N GLY A 241 -9.76 27.37 8.85
CA GLY A 241 -9.60 28.21 10.04
C GLY A 241 -10.49 27.82 11.25
N GLU A 242 -11.48 26.97 11.04
CA GLU A 242 -12.42 26.48 12.05
C GLU A 242 -12.37 24.95 12.09
N PHE A 243 -12.25 24.42 13.29
CA PHE A 243 -12.21 23.00 13.54
C PHE A 243 -13.60 22.48 13.91
N GLU A 244 -14.19 21.66 13.01
CA GLU A 244 -15.35 20.83 13.36
C GLU A 244 -14.98 19.35 13.25
N ALA A 245 -14.91 18.68 14.40
CA ALA A 245 -14.64 17.23 14.46
C ALA A 245 -15.60 16.39 13.60
N GLU A 246 -16.82 16.89 13.38
CA GLU A 246 -17.85 16.24 12.57
C GLU A 246 -17.53 16.30 11.07
N ILE A 247 -16.97 17.42 10.60
CA ILE A 247 -16.50 17.55 9.21
C ILE A 247 -15.36 16.57 8.97
N LEU A 248 -14.39 16.49 9.88
CA LEU A 248 -13.29 15.55 9.77
C LEU A 248 -13.77 14.10 9.76
N LYS A 249 -14.71 13.71 10.62
CA LYS A 249 -15.32 12.38 10.62
C LYS A 249 -15.97 12.05 9.27
N ARG A 250 -16.69 13.00 8.69
CA ARG A 250 -17.37 12.83 7.39
C ARG A 250 -16.37 12.67 6.25
N GLU A 251 -15.37 13.53 6.15
CA GLU A 251 -14.36 13.48 5.08
C GLU A 251 -13.47 12.25 5.20
N PHE A 252 -13.04 11.88 6.40
CA PHE A 252 -12.31 10.62 6.64
C PHE A 252 -13.11 9.39 6.21
N SER A 253 -14.38 9.33 6.58
CA SER A 253 -15.25 8.21 6.20
C SER A 253 -15.45 8.14 4.70
N ARG A 254 -15.57 9.29 4.03
CA ARG A 254 -15.71 9.41 2.57
C ARG A 254 -14.43 8.98 1.86
N ALA A 255 -13.28 9.50 2.25
CA ALA A 255 -11.99 9.17 1.67
C ALA A 255 -11.65 7.68 1.82
N LYS A 256 -11.88 7.10 3.01
CA LYS A 256 -11.66 5.67 3.25
C LYS A 256 -12.61 4.76 2.47
N LYS A 257 -13.86 5.20 2.21
CA LYS A 257 -14.78 4.48 1.32
C LYS A 257 -14.29 4.47 -0.13
N THR A 258 -13.78 5.60 -0.61
CA THR A 258 -13.23 5.73 -1.97
C THR A 258 -11.98 4.87 -2.17
N ALA A 259 -11.03 4.94 -1.24
CA ALA A 259 -9.83 4.10 -1.26
C ALA A 259 -10.13 2.60 -1.24
N LYS A 260 -11.20 2.20 -0.55
CA LYS A 260 -11.66 0.81 -0.54
C LYS A 260 -12.09 0.30 -1.91
N ILE A 261 -12.75 1.13 -2.71
CA ILE A 261 -13.17 0.76 -4.06
C ILE A 261 -11.95 0.52 -4.95
N LEU A 262 -10.95 1.41 -4.87
CA LEU A 262 -9.70 1.28 -5.63
C LEU A 262 -8.92 0.02 -5.23
N ASN A 263 -8.76 -0.23 -3.93
CA ASN A 263 -8.07 -1.44 -3.45
C ASN A 263 -8.79 -2.74 -3.83
N LYS A 264 -10.11 -2.74 -3.86
CA LYS A 264 -10.88 -3.94 -4.23
C LYS A 264 -10.71 -4.26 -5.72
N THR A 265 -10.71 -3.26 -6.59
CA THR A 265 -10.49 -3.43 -8.04
C THR A 265 -9.08 -3.96 -8.32
N GLU A 266 -8.06 -3.42 -7.66
CA GLU A 266 -6.67 -3.90 -7.79
C GLU A 266 -6.48 -5.34 -7.27
N ILE A 267 -7.19 -5.73 -6.22
CA ILE A 267 -7.12 -7.09 -5.66
C ILE A 267 -7.86 -8.09 -6.57
N LEU A 268 -9.00 -7.74 -7.15
CA LEU A 268 -9.74 -8.62 -8.07
C LEU A 268 -8.92 -8.88 -9.34
N GLU A 269 -8.27 -7.88 -9.93
CA GLU A 269 -7.35 -8.07 -11.04
C GLU A 269 -6.15 -8.97 -10.69
N PHE A 270 -5.76 -9.00 -9.41
CA PHE A 270 -4.69 -9.86 -8.90
C PHE A 270 -5.07 -11.36 -8.90
N TRP A 271 -6.34 -11.70 -8.59
CA TRP A 271 -6.82 -13.08 -8.57
C TRP A 271 -7.08 -13.66 -9.96
N GLU A 272 -7.43 -12.82 -10.94
CA GLU A 272 -7.63 -13.26 -12.33
C GLU A 272 -6.31 -13.57 -13.07
N ILE A 273 -5.15 -13.21 -12.50
CA ILE A 273 -3.81 -13.44 -13.10
C ILE A 273 -3.09 -14.65 -12.46
N SER A 274 -3.68 -15.36 -11.51
CA SER A 274 -3.08 -16.61 -11.02
C SER A 274 -3.13 -17.65 -12.13
N PRO A 275 -2.00 -18.18 -12.64
CA PRO A 275 -2.04 -19.27 -13.57
C PRO A 275 -2.66 -20.48 -12.88
N GLN A 276 -3.69 -21.02 -13.49
CA GLN A 276 -4.07 -22.40 -13.28
C GLN A 276 -2.87 -23.24 -13.70
N ASN A 277 -2.22 -23.85 -12.74
CA ASN A 277 -1.46 -25.09 -12.69
C ASN A 277 -0.45 -25.06 -11.54
#